data_272f1edb23ab8102f88ab586622ac60c
#
_entry.id   272f1edb23ab8102f88ab586622ac60c
#
_cell.length_a   1.000
_cell.length_b   1.000
_cell.length_c   1.000
_cell.angle_alpha   90.00
_cell.angle_beta   90.00
_cell.angle_gamma   90.00
#
_symmetry.space_group_name_H-M   'P 1'
#
loop_
_entity.id
_entity.type
_entity.pdbx_description
1 polymer ?
#
loop_
_entity_poly.entity_id
_entity_poly.type
_entity_poly.pdbx_seq_one_letter_code
_entity_poly.pdbx_strand_id
1 'polypeptide(L)'
;VHQFVRIGRLGMVGGMAKLTTDVPPFVLVDGVPARARGLNRVGLQRAGVPREEVARLHRAFRMLYREGLSVPHALDRIVAELGEEGLVGELVAFLREHRGSRRGLVRAEREP
;
A
#
# COMPACT_ATOMS: atom_id res chain seq x y z
N VAL A 1 -10.14 13.85 2.18
CA VAL A 1 -10.48 12.44 1.90
C VAL A 1 -11.90 12.37 1.39
N HIS A 2 -12.10 11.74 0.26
CA HIS A 2 -13.43 11.55 -0.31
C HIS A 2 -14.22 10.47 0.40
N GLN A 3 -15.55 10.58 0.31
CA GLN A 3 -16.47 9.55 0.80
C GLN A 3 -16.14 8.19 0.15
N PHE A 4 -16.27 7.10 0.92
CA PHE A 4 -15.97 5.72 0.53
C PHE A 4 -14.50 5.40 0.31
N VAL A 5 -13.57 6.33 0.54
CA VAL A 5 -12.15 6.03 0.53
C VAL A 5 -11.80 5.19 1.75
N ARG A 6 -10.99 4.14 1.55
CA ARG A 6 -10.50 3.27 2.60
C ARG A 6 -9.00 3.46 2.78
N ILE A 7 -8.57 3.64 4.03
CA ILE A 7 -7.16 3.77 4.37
C ILE A 7 -6.78 2.60 5.28
N GLY A 8 -5.85 1.78 4.84
CA GLY A 8 -5.41 0.62 5.61
C GLY A 8 -4.60 0.99 6.84
N ARG A 9 -4.39 0.03 7.73
CA ARG A 9 -3.67 0.22 8.99
C ARG A 9 -2.25 0.76 8.74
N LEU A 10 -1.83 1.73 9.54
CA LEU A 10 -0.54 2.42 9.37
C LEU A 10 -0.35 3.07 8.00
N GLY A 11 -1.40 3.22 7.22
CA GLY A 11 -1.37 4.09 6.04
C GLY A 11 -1.24 5.53 6.49
N MET A 12 -0.39 6.30 5.83
CA MET A 12 -0.14 7.69 6.19
C MET A 12 -0.41 8.60 5.00
N VAL A 13 -1.24 9.63 5.24
CA VAL A 13 -1.61 10.60 4.21
C VAL A 13 -1.04 11.95 4.62
N GLY A 14 -0.23 12.56 3.75
CA GLY A 14 0.34 13.87 3.99
C GLY A 14 -0.73 14.94 4.13
N GLY A 15 -0.44 15.98 4.93
CA GLY A 15 -1.41 17.03 5.26
C GLY A 15 -1.93 17.84 4.08
N MET A 16 -1.14 17.92 3.00
CA MET A 16 -1.51 18.64 1.78
C MET A 16 -2.00 17.73 0.67
N ALA A 17 -2.17 16.44 0.93
CA ALA A 17 -2.58 15.47 -0.08
C ALA A 17 -4.07 15.61 -0.42
N LYS A 18 -4.38 15.48 -1.71
CA LYS A 18 -5.75 15.34 -2.19
C LYS A 18 -6.02 13.87 -2.47
N LEU A 19 -6.76 13.22 -1.60
CA LEU A 19 -6.98 11.79 -1.65
C LEU A 19 -8.38 11.46 -2.16
N THR A 20 -8.45 10.74 -3.28
CA THR A 20 -9.71 10.29 -3.89
C THR A 20 -9.77 8.77 -4.07
N THR A 21 -8.70 8.06 -3.72
CA THR A 21 -8.54 6.62 -3.92
C THR A 21 -8.16 5.95 -2.62
N ASP A 22 -8.32 4.63 -2.55
CA ASP A 22 -7.97 3.86 -1.36
C ASP A 22 -6.46 3.79 -1.14
N VAL A 23 -6.05 3.75 0.12
CA VAL A 23 -4.65 3.63 0.52
C VAL A 23 -4.43 2.26 1.17
N PRO A 24 -3.56 1.41 0.61
CA PRO A 24 -3.27 0.12 1.25
C PRO A 24 -2.54 0.32 2.59
N PRO A 25 -2.58 -0.68 3.49
CA PRO A 25 -1.90 -0.57 4.77
C PRO A 25 -0.40 -0.35 4.58
N PHE A 26 0.20 0.33 5.54
CA PHE A 26 1.63 0.59 5.64
C PHE A 26 2.21 1.55 4.59
N VAL A 27 1.41 2.11 3.71
CA VAL A 27 1.85 2.94 2.59
C VAL A 27 1.76 4.42 2.95
N LEU A 28 2.80 5.16 2.60
CA LEU A 28 2.84 6.62 2.71
C LEU A 28 2.38 7.25 1.41
N VAL A 29 1.41 8.15 1.52
CA VAL A 29 0.80 8.85 0.39
C VAL A 29 0.94 10.35 0.58
N ASP A 30 1.28 11.07 -0.48
CA ASP A 30 1.40 12.52 -0.43
C ASP A 30 1.13 13.13 -1.81
N GLY A 31 0.93 14.45 -1.84
CA GLY A 31 0.82 15.24 -3.06
C GLY A 31 -0.60 15.54 -3.52
N VAL A 32 -0.69 16.33 -4.59
CA VAL A 32 -1.94 16.72 -5.24
C VAL A 32 -1.77 16.51 -6.75
N PRO A 33 -2.37 15.49 -7.36
CA PRO A 33 -3.13 14.40 -6.74
C PRO A 33 -2.26 13.50 -5.87
N ALA A 34 -2.86 12.83 -4.90
CA ALA A 34 -2.12 11.94 -4.00
C ALA A 34 -1.50 10.76 -4.73
N ARG A 35 -0.26 10.42 -4.37
CA ARG A 35 0.49 9.28 -4.93
C ARG A 35 1.19 8.51 -3.81
N ALA A 36 1.30 7.19 -3.97
CA ALA A 36 2.08 6.36 -3.06
C ALA A 36 3.56 6.66 -3.23
N ARG A 37 4.20 7.07 -2.13
CA ARG A 37 5.62 7.46 -2.10
C ARG A 37 6.54 6.32 -1.66
N GLY A 38 6.05 5.47 -0.77
CA GLY A 38 6.81 4.37 -0.20
C GLY A 38 6.06 3.80 0.99
N LEU A 39 6.77 3.07 1.83
CA LEU A 39 6.22 2.58 3.09
C LEU A 39 6.24 3.68 4.16
N ASN A 40 5.28 3.63 5.07
CA ASN A 40 5.32 4.44 6.28
C ASN A 40 6.35 3.88 7.26
N ARG A 41 7.63 4.12 7.00
CA ARG A 41 8.74 3.56 7.78
C ARG A 41 8.72 4.03 9.23
N VAL A 42 8.37 5.29 9.45
CA VAL A 42 8.29 5.84 10.81
C VAL A 42 7.20 5.12 11.63
N GLY A 43 6.02 4.94 11.04
CA GLY A 43 4.94 4.21 11.70
C GLY A 43 5.29 2.76 11.99
N LEU A 44 5.95 2.09 11.03
CA LEU A 44 6.39 0.71 11.21
C LEU A 44 7.44 0.60 12.34
N GLN A 45 8.39 1.52 12.37
CA GLN A 45 9.41 1.56 13.42
C GLN A 45 8.79 1.80 14.80
N ARG A 46 7.87 2.75 14.90
CA ARG A 46 7.17 3.06 16.15
C ARG A 46 6.32 1.89 16.64
N ALA A 47 5.79 1.11 15.72
CA ALA A 47 5.03 -0.09 16.05
C ALA A 47 5.90 -1.30 16.40
N GLY A 48 7.24 -1.15 16.36
CA GLY A 48 8.17 -2.22 16.72
C GLY A 48 8.28 -3.33 15.70
N VAL A 49 7.97 -3.05 14.43
CA VAL A 49 8.02 -4.06 13.36
C VAL A 49 9.47 -4.47 13.09
N PRO A 50 9.79 -5.78 13.12
CA PRO A 50 11.15 -6.25 12.84
C PRO A 50 11.61 -5.90 11.43
N ARG A 51 12.92 -5.77 11.28
CA ARG A 51 13.56 -5.44 10.00
C ARG A 51 13.17 -6.38 8.87
N GLU A 52 13.10 -7.67 9.15
CA GLU A 52 12.74 -8.70 8.17
C GLU A 52 11.31 -8.51 7.66
N GLU A 53 10.39 -8.13 8.52
CA GLU A 53 9.02 -7.85 8.12
C GLU A 53 8.93 -6.59 7.27
N VAL A 54 9.69 -5.55 7.63
CA VAL A 54 9.76 -4.33 6.81
C VAL A 54 10.31 -4.66 5.43
N ALA A 55 11.35 -5.49 5.35
CA ALA A 55 11.93 -5.91 4.08
C ALA A 55 10.92 -6.68 3.22
N ARG A 56 10.13 -7.58 3.83
CA ARG A 56 9.06 -8.30 3.11
C ARG A 56 8.00 -7.34 2.60
N LEU A 57 7.57 -6.39 3.43
CA LEU A 57 6.62 -5.37 3.00
C LEU A 57 7.17 -4.52 1.86
N HIS A 58 8.45 -4.18 1.91
CA HIS A 58 9.08 -3.42 0.85
C HIS A 58 9.08 -4.19 -0.48
N ARG A 59 9.35 -5.48 -0.45
CA ARG A 59 9.24 -6.34 -1.63
C ARG A 59 7.82 -6.36 -2.18
N ALA A 60 6.82 -6.49 -1.31
CA ALA A 60 5.41 -6.45 -1.71
C ALA A 60 5.05 -5.08 -2.32
N PHE A 61 5.51 -3.99 -1.71
CA PHE A 61 5.30 -2.64 -2.24
C PHE A 61 5.86 -2.52 -3.65
N ARG A 62 7.06 -3.02 -3.90
CA ARG A 62 7.67 -2.97 -5.22
C ARG A 62 6.87 -3.78 -6.25
N MET A 63 6.40 -4.96 -5.89
CA MET A 63 5.54 -5.76 -6.77
C MET A 63 4.25 -5.03 -7.11
N LEU A 64 3.68 -4.33 -6.13
CA LEU A 64 2.43 -3.59 -6.33
C LEU A 64 2.61 -2.34 -7.19
N TYR A 65 3.73 -1.61 -7.03
CA TYR A 65 3.87 -0.26 -7.56
C TYR A 65 5.03 -0.03 -8.51
N ARG A 66 6.05 -0.90 -8.54
CA ARG A 66 7.29 -0.61 -9.26
C ARG A 66 7.58 -1.55 -10.44
N GLU A 67 6.75 -2.58 -10.64
CA GLU A 67 7.02 -3.59 -11.66
C GLU A 67 6.05 -3.55 -12.83
N GLY A 68 5.22 -2.53 -12.92
CA GLY A 68 4.30 -2.36 -14.03
C GLY A 68 3.17 -3.38 -14.07
N LEU A 69 2.89 -4.07 -12.97
CA LEU A 69 1.85 -5.07 -12.90
C LEU A 69 0.48 -4.43 -12.61
N SER A 70 -0.58 -5.05 -13.11
CA SER A 70 -1.92 -4.72 -12.63
C SER A 70 -2.05 -5.15 -11.17
N VAL A 71 -3.02 -4.57 -10.44
CA VAL A 71 -3.24 -4.94 -9.04
C VAL A 71 -3.53 -6.44 -8.89
N PRO A 72 -4.39 -7.08 -9.71
CA PRO A 72 -4.60 -8.52 -9.60
C PRO A 72 -3.32 -9.34 -9.83
N HIS A 73 -2.51 -8.97 -10.82
CA HIS A 73 -1.23 -9.67 -11.08
C HIS A 73 -0.25 -9.47 -9.95
N ALA A 74 -0.15 -8.25 -9.41
CA ALA A 74 0.72 -7.97 -8.26
C ALA A 74 0.29 -8.79 -7.05
N LEU A 75 -1.01 -8.88 -6.78
CA LEU A 75 -1.55 -9.68 -5.69
C LEU A 75 -1.17 -11.15 -5.83
N ASP A 76 -1.34 -11.73 -7.02
CA ASP A 76 -0.97 -13.12 -7.27
C ASP A 76 0.52 -13.36 -7.04
N ARG A 77 1.37 -12.45 -7.49
CA ARG A 77 2.82 -12.56 -7.29
C ARG A 77 3.23 -12.41 -5.83
N ILE A 78 2.61 -11.48 -5.11
CA ILE A 78 2.88 -11.31 -3.68
C ILE A 78 2.57 -12.61 -2.93
N VAL A 79 1.41 -13.18 -3.17
CA VAL A 79 1.01 -14.45 -2.53
C VAL A 79 1.98 -15.57 -2.90
N ALA A 80 2.33 -15.69 -4.18
CA ALA A 80 3.21 -16.77 -4.66
C ALA A 80 4.62 -16.67 -4.09
N GLU A 81 5.17 -15.46 -3.97
CA GLU A 81 6.57 -15.26 -3.56
C GLU A 81 6.75 -14.97 -2.07
N LEU A 82 5.79 -14.31 -1.43
CA LEU A 82 5.91 -13.87 -0.04
C LEU A 82 4.91 -14.54 0.90
N GLY A 83 3.87 -15.17 0.37
CA GLY A 83 2.85 -15.80 1.17
C GLY A 83 1.83 -14.81 1.72
N GLU A 84 1.05 -15.27 2.70
CA GLU A 84 -0.05 -14.50 3.28
C GLU A 84 0.08 -14.36 4.80
N GLU A 85 1.28 -14.53 5.33
CA GLU A 85 1.52 -14.44 6.77
C GLU A 85 1.96 -13.03 7.17
N GLY A 86 1.73 -12.69 8.45
CA GLY A 86 2.19 -11.45 9.02
C GLY A 86 1.60 -10.21 8.37
N LEU A 87 2.40 -9.16 8.27
CA LEU A 87 1.95 -7.88 7.74
C LEU A 87 1.71 -7.93 6.23
N VAL A 88 2.46 -8.75 5.50
CA VAL A 88 2.18 -8.99 4.08
C VAL A 88 0.77 -9.58 3.91
N GLY A 89 0.38 -10.50 4.80
CA GLY A 89 -0.98 -11.04 4.80
C GLY A 89 -2.05 -9.98 5.00
N GLU A 90 -1.78 -9.00 5.84
CA GLU A 90 -2.70 -7.86 6.06
C GLU A 90 -2.84 -7.02 4.78
N LEU A 91 -1.73 -6.77 4.09
CA LEU A 91 -1.76 -6.11 2.78
C LEU A 91 -2.56 -6.92 1.76
N VAL A 92 -2.32 -8.23 1.70
CA VAL A 92 -3.05 -9.12 0.79
C VAL A 92 -4.56 -9.08 1.05
N ALA A 93 -4.96 -9.15 2.32
CA ALA A 93 -6.37 -9.08 2.70
C ALA A 93 -7.00 -7.76 2.24
N PHE A 94 -6.32 -6.65 2.44
CA PHE A 94 -6.80 -5.34 1.99
C PHE A 94 -6.99 -5.31 0.47
N LEU A 95 -6.02 -5.82 -0.28
CA LEU A 95 -6.09 -5.83 -1.75
C LEU A 95 -7.22 -6.72 -2.27
N ARG A 96 -7.50 -7.85 -1.60
CA ARG A 96 -8.63 -8.70 -1.94
C ARG A 96 -9.96 -7.99 -1.71
N GLU A 97 -10.11 -7.32 -0.57
CA GLU A 97 -11.30 -6.55 -0.26
C GLU A 97 -11.46 -5.35 -1.19
N HIS A 98 -10.35 -4.79 -1.65
CA HIS A 98 -10.34 -3.64 -2.54
C HIS A 98 -11.11 -3.89 -3.85
N ARG A 99 -11.25 -5.14 -4.29
CA ARG A 99 -12.02 -5.46 -5.51
C ARG A 99 -13.45 -4.91 -5.48
N GLY A 100 -14.03 -4.72 -4.29
CA GLY A 100 -15.34 -4.12 -4.12
C GLY A 100 -15.32 -2.61 -3.90
N SER A 101 -14.16 -1.98 -3.94
CA SER A 101 -14.02 -0.56 -3.66
C SER A 101 -14.58 0.31 -4.79
N ARG A 102 -15.26 1.39 -4.42
CA ARG A 102 -15.78 2.37 -5.37
C ARG A 102 -14.73 3.35 -5.86
N ARG A 103 -13.59 3.45 -5.16
CA ARG A 103 -12.62 4.52 -5.39
C ARG A 103 -11.36 4.11 -6.13
N GLY A 104 -11.07 2.82 -6.23
CA GLY A 104 -9.81 2.37 -6.78
C GLY A 104 -8.65 2.57 -5.81
N LEU A 105 -7.49 2.08 -6.17
CA LEU A 105 -6.28 2.12 -5.35
C LEU A 105 -5.40 3.30 -5.74
N VAL A 106 -4.77 3.96 -4.75
CA VAL A 106 -3.82 5.03 -5.01
C VAL A 106 -2.68 4.53 -5.90
N ARG A 107 -2.25 5.35 -6.86
CA ARG A 107 -1.16 5.02 -7.77
C ARG A 107 0.18 5.44 -7.19
N ALA A 108 1.24 4.80 -7.69
CA ALA A 108 2.60 5.21 -7.36
C ALA A 108 2.92 6.60 -7.93
N GLU A 109 3.87 7.30 -7.29
CA GLU A 109 4.42 8.50 -7.88
C GLU A 109 5.13 8.14 -9.19
N ARG A 110 5.11 9.07 -10.14
CA ARG A 110 5.83 8.89 -11.40
C ARG A 110 7.32 9.01 -11.14
N GLU A 111 8.08 8.11 -11.73
CA GLU A 111 9.53 8.25 -11.74
C GLU A 111 9.93 9.39 -12.68
N PRO A 112 10.93 10.20 -12.28
CA PRO A 112 11.40 11.30 -13.12
C PRO A 112 12.03 10.82 -14.42
#